data_8c80120f516aaff081730f724e2422ae
#
_entry.id   8c80120f516aaff081730f724e2422ae
#
_cell.length_a   1.000
_cell.length_b   1.000
_cell.length_c   1.000
_cell.angle_alpha   90.00
_cell.angle_beta   90.00
_cell.angle_gamma   90.00
#
_symmetry.space_group_name_H-M   'P 1'
#
loop_
_entity.id
_entity.type
_entity.pdbx_description
1 polymer ?
#
loop_
_entity_poly.entity_id
_entity_poly.type
_entity_poly.pdbx_seq_one_letter_code
_entity_poly.pdbx_strand_id
1 'polypeptide(L)'
;MLDAQSGQVLAQKRADERTAPASLTKMMTILLAIEAEPDLDKQVTLPEGIFPALQIERASMAGFAPGETVTVRDLLYGAMLPSGAECCETLARLVSGSEDNFAALMNQKAAELGMKNTHFTNPTGLTDTEHYSSAADMAKLLQAALHNATFRTIFTAEHYTTTATAQHPEGVSLTSTLLGKLDGTELPEGAQIEGGKTGYTAAAGLCLASLATVNGKEYILVTLAAPGDHGTEQYNIRDAVYVYRKLADKK
;
A
#
# COMPACT_ATOMS: atom_id res chain seq x y z
N MET A 1 -12.27 -10.53 4.36
CA MET A 1 -12.24 -9.85 5.67
C MET A 1 -11.79 -10.83 6.74
N LEU A 2 -10.89 -10.41 7.59
CA LEU A 2 -10.43 -11.21 8.73
C LEU A 2 -10.30 -10.34 9.99
N ASP A 3 -10.33 -10.99 11.14
CA ASP A 3 -9.97 -10.40 12.43
C ASP A 3 -8.45 -10.16 12.43
N ALA A 4 -8.03 -8.93 12.70
CA ALA A 4 -6.64 -8.53 12.53
C ALA A 4 -5.70 -9.21 13.55
N GLN A 5 -6.19 -9.53 14.74
CA GLN A 5 -5.42 -10.14 15.81
C GLN A 5 -5.28 -11.65 15.62
N SER A 6 -6.40 -12.34 15.37
CA SER A 6 -6.42 -13.82 15.30
C SER A 6 -6.16 -14.38 13.91
N GLY A 7 -6.32 -13.59 12.86
CA GLY A 7 -6.28 -14.04 11.46
C GLY A 7 -7.53 -14.84 11.04
N GLN A 8 -8.54 -14.96 11.91
CA GLN A 8 -9.75 -15.67 11.57
C GLN A 8 -10.48 -15.01 10.41
N VAL A 9 -10.75 -15.78 9.35
CA VAL A 9 -11.52 -15.31 8.20
C VAL A 9 -13.01 -15.23 8.58
N LEU A 10 -13.59 -14.04 8.45
CA LEU A 10 -15.00 -13.77 8.80
C LEU A 10 -15.91 -13.71 7.58
N ALA A 11 -15.38 -13.29 6.44
CA ALA A 11 -16.09 -13.26 5.18
C ALA A 11 -15.10 -13.33 4.01
N GLN A 12 -15.48 -14.05 2.96
CA GLN A 12 -14.68 -14.15 1.74
C GLN A 12 -15.56 -14.34 0.51
N LYS A 13 -15.10 -13.84 -0.63
CA LYS A 13 -15.70 -14.02 -1.94
C LYS A 13 -14.59 -14.07 -2.96
N ARG A 14 -14.43 -15.22 -3.65
CA ARG A 14 -13.36 -15.45 -4.64
C ARG A 14 -11.97 -15.02 -4.13
N ALA A 15 -11.70 -15.26 -2.84
CA ALA A 15 -10.56 -14.68 -2.15
C ALA A 15 -9.20 -15.20 -2.66
N ASP A 16 -9.18 -16.38 -3.27
CA ASP A 16 -7.98 -17.04 -3.80
C ASP A 16 -7.79 -16.83 -5.31
N GLU A 17 -8.70 -16.11 -5.98
CA GLU A 17 -8.52 -15.78 -7.41
C GLU A 17 -7.32 -14.87 -7.61
N ARG A 18 -6.47 -15.23 -8.58
CA ARG A 18 -5.33 -14.41 -8.99
C ARG A 18 -5.79 -13.24 -9.81
N THR A 19 -5.33 -12.07 -9.46
CA THR A 19 -5.56 -10.81 -10.18
C THR A 19 -4.39 -9.86 -9.96
N ALA A 20 -4.26 -8.83 -10.78
CA ALA A 20 -3.25 -7.81 -10.57
C ALA A 20 -3.56 -7.02 -9.27
N PRO A 21 -2.61 -6.92 -8.33
CA PRO A 21 -2.83 -6.22 -7.05
C PRO A 21 -2.67 -4.70 -7.15
N ALA A 22 -2.21 -4.19 -8.28
CA ALA A 22 -1.83 -2.79 -8.46
C ALA A 22 -0.94 -2.29 -7.30
N SER A 23 -1.12 -1.05 -6.87
CA SER A 23 -0.31 -0.43 -5.80
C SER A 23 -0.46 -1.06 -4.40
N LEU A 24 -1.29 -2.09 -4.22
CA LEU A 24 -1.24 -2.87 -2.98
C LEU A 24 0.11 -3.59 -2.82
N THR A 25 0.80 -3.87 -3.93
CA THR A 25 2.18 -4.36 -3.99
C THR A 25 3.12 -3.55 -3.09
N LYS A 26 2.92 -2.23 -3.00
CA LYS A 26 3.76 -1.32 -2.23
C LYS A 26 3.78 -1.63 -0.73
N MET A 27 2.77 -2.35 -0.21
CA MET A 27 2.81 -2.84 1.18
C MET A 27 3.97 -3.82 1.40
N MET A 28 4.25 -4.71 0.43
CA MET A 28 5.41 -5.61 0.47
C MET A 28 6.72 -4.83 0.39
N THR A 29 6.80 -3.86 -0.51
CA THR A 29 7.98 -3.01 -0.69
C THR A 29 8.32 -2.25 0.58
N ILE A 30 7.32 -1.62 1.22
CA ILE A 30 7.49 -0.88 2.47
C ILE A 30 7.91 -1.81 3.62
N LEU A 31 7.26 -2.98 3.74
CA LEU A 31 7.61 -3.94 4.77
C LEU A 31 9.08 -4.39 4.67
N LEU A 32 9.52 -4.79 3.48
CA LEU A 32 10.90 -5.21 3.24
C LEU A 32 11.91 -4.07 3.46
N ALA A 33 11.56 -2.85 3.05
CA ALA A 33 12.43 -1.70 3.27
C ALA A 33 12.61 -1.39 4.77
N ILE A 34 11.54 -1.46 5.58
CA ILE A 34 11.61 -1.27 7.03
C ILE A 34 12.42 -2.39 7.70
N GLU A 35 12.28 -3.64 7.24
CA GLU A 35 13.03 -4.77 7.80
C GLU A 35 14.52 -4.70 7.47
N ALA A 36 14.88 -4.19 6.29
CA ALA A 36 16.26 -4.12 5.83
C ALA A 36 17.02 -2.88 6.32
N GLU A 37 16.32 -1.76 6.48
CA GLU A 37 16.93 -0.47 6.84
C GLU A 37 16.28 0.09 8.12
N PRO A 38 16.91 -0.15 9.30
CA PRO A 38 16.39 0.31 10.58
C PRO A 38 16.63 1.81 10.82
N ASP A 39 17.61 2.42 10.14
CA ASP A 39 17.89 3.85 10.24
C ASP A 39 16.97 4.64 9.28
N LEU A 40 15.82 5.03 9.78
CA LEU A 40 14.83 5.78 9.00
C LEU A 40 15.27 7.21 8.66
N ASP A 41 16.28 7.75 9.33
CA ASP A 41 16.78 9.10 9.09
C ASP A 41 17.99 9.10 8.14
N LYS A 42 18.41 7.91 7.68
CA LYS A 42 19.42 7.74 6.64
C LYS A 42 19.02 8.48 5.37
N GLN A 43 19.96 9.27 4.84
CA GLN A 43 19.78 10.02 3.61
C GLN A 43 19.96 9.12 2.38
N VAL A 44 19.05 9.23 1.43
CA VAL A 44 19.04 8.47 0.18
C VAL A 44 18.73 9.41 -0.98
N THR A 45 19.52 9.32 -2.05
CA THR A 45 19.29 10.11 -3.27
C THR A 45 18.44 9.31 -4.25
N LEU A 46 17.35 9.91 -4.75
CA LEU A 46 16.51 9.30 -5.76
C LEU A 46 17.27 9.21 -7.10
N PRO A 47 17.43 8.00 -7.70
CA PRO A 47 18.15 7.85 -8.95
C PRO A 47 17.40 8.54 -10.11
N GLU A 48 18.07 9.43 -10.85
CA GLU A 48 17.45 10.14 -11.98
C GLU A 48 16.91 9.19 -13.05
N GLY A 49 17.58 8.07 -13.28
CA GLY A 49 17.26 7.12 -14.34
C GLY A 49 15.95 6.37 -14.19
N ILE A 50 15.30 6.40 -13.02
CA ILE A 50 13.99 5.74 -12.80
C ILE A 50 12.82 6.58 -13.35
N PHE A 51 12.95 7.90 -13.39
CA PHE A 51 11.84 8.81 -13.69
C PHE A 51 11.27 8.68 -15.11
N PRO A 52 12.10 8.57 -16.19
CA PRO A 52 11.54 8.46 -17.55
C PRO A 52 10.59 7.27 -17.73
N ALA A 53 10.95 6.10 -17.19
CA ALA A 53 10.09 4.91 -17.27
C ALA A 53 8.77 5.12 -16.50
N LEU A 54 8.83 5.63 -15.26
CA LEU A 54 7.66 5.91 -14.45
C LEU A 54 6.71 6.93 -15.09
N GLN A 55 7.24 7.93 -15.79
CA GLN A 55 6.43 8.90 -16.54
C GLN A 55 5.71 8.27 -17.74
N ILE A 56 6.40 7.42 -18.51
CA ILE A 56 5.82 6.67 -19.63
C ILE A 56 4.66 5.79 -19.13
N GLU A 57 4.84 5.11 -18.02
CA GLU A 57 3.87 4.24 -17.39
C GLU A 57 2.75 5.01 -16.65
N ARG A 58 2.85 6.32 -16.57
CA ARG A 58 1.94 7.19 -15.82
C ARG A 58 1.76 6.72 -14.38
N ALA A 59 2.86 6.31 -13.76
CA ALA A 59 2.89 5.87 -12.38
C ALA A 59 2.47 7.00 -11.42
N SER A 60 1.81 6.63 -10.31
CA SER A 60 1.57 7.58 -9.22
C SER A 60 2.90 8.00 -8.61
N MET A 61 3.09 9.29 -8.39
CA MET A 61 4.32 9.89 -7.86
C MET A 61 4.02 10.58 -6.52
N ALA A 62 5.00 10.57 -5.61
CA ALA A 62 4.93 11.33 -4.36
C ALA A 62 5.26 12.81 -4.59
N GLY A 63 6.04 13.12 -5.61
CA GLY A 63 6.39 14.48 -6.00
C GLY A 63 7.87 14.83 -5.79
N PHE A 64 8.70 13.87 -5.43
CA PHE A 64 10.15 14.09 -5.33
C PHE A 64 10.78 14.31 -6.72
N ALA A 65 11.85 15.11 -6.76
CA ALA A 65 12.58 15.42 -7.97
C ALA A 65 13.68 14.37 -8.26
N PRO A 66 14.05 14.18 -9.54
CA PRO A 66 15.24 13.41 -9.89
C PRO A 66 16.50 13.96 -9.20
N GLY A 67 17.30 13.07 -8.61
CA GLY A 67 18.52 13.45 -7.88
C GLY A 67 18.28 14.11 -6.52
N GLU A 68 17.05 14.22 -6.05
CA GLU A 68 16.74 14.74 -4.72
C GLU A 68 17.21 13.76 -3.63
N THR A 69 17.75 14.31 -2.53
CA THR A 69 18.17 13.52 -1.38
C THR A 69 17.19 13.74 -0.23
N VAL A 70 16.60 12.64 0.21
CA VAL A 70 15.55 12.60 1.26
C VAL A 70 15.86 11.49 2.26
N THR A 71 15.11 11.41 3.36
CA THR A 71 15.27 10.32 4.33
C THR A 71 14.57 9.02 3.87
N VAL A 72 15.01 7.88 4.40
CA VAL A 72 14.26 6.61 4.23
C VAL A 72 12.82 6.77 4.73
N ARG A 73 12.62 7.49 5.82
CA ARG A 73 11.28 7.83 6.35
C ARG A 73 10.43 8.54 5.32
N ASP A 74 10.95 9.56 4.65
CA ASP A 74 10.24 10.30 3.60
C ASP A 74 9.84 9.39 2.44
N LEU A 75 10.72 8.48 2.02
CA LEU A 75 10.43 7.50 0.97
C LEU A 75 9.33 6.51 1.38
N LEU A 76 9.34 6.03 2.64
CA LEU A 76 8.30 5.11 3.14
C LEU A 76 6.92 5.77 3.16
N TYR A 77 6.82 7.00 3.66
CA TYR A 77 5.58 7.77 3.63
C TYR A 77 5.17 8.12 2.19
N GLY A 78 6.12 8.47 1.33
CA GLY A 78 5.88 8.73 -0.10
C GLY A 78 5.34 7.51 -0.84
N ALA A 79 5.85 6.32 -0.53
CA ALA A 79 5.35 5.06 -1.10
C ALA A 79 3.94 4.71 -0.61
N MET A 80 3.64 4.97 0.67
CA MET A 80 2.36 4.59 1.28
C MET A 80 1.25 5.58 0.93
N LEU A 81 1.39 6.86 1.27
CA LEU A 81 0.29 7.83 1.29
C LEU A 81 -0.15 8.21 -0.13
N PRO A 82 0.67 8.90 -0.97
CA PRO A 82 0.30 9.24 -2.34
C PRO A 82 0.56 8.08 -3.32
N SER A 83 1.10 6.96 -2.85
CA SER A 83 1.45 5.81 -3.69
C SER A 83 2.63 6.05 -4.64
N GLY A 84 3.66 6.81 -4.23
CA GLY A 84 4.83 7.18 -5.02
C GLY A 84 5.63 5.99 -5.53
N ALA A 85 5.69 5.82 -6.86
CA ALA A 85 6.44 4.75 -7.48
C ALA A 85 7.96 5.01 -7.42
N GLU A 86 8.39 6.28 -7.56
CA GLU A 86 9.78 6.70 -7.40
C GLU A 86 10.35 6.35 -6.04
N CYS A 87 9.50 6.41 -5.00
CA CYS A 87 9.87 6.00 -3.65
C CYS A 87 10.14 4.50 -3.59
N CYS A 88 9.25 3.69 -4.19
CA CYS A 88 9.39 2.24 -4.21
C CYS A 88 10.63 1.78 -5.00
N GLU A 89 10.89 2.37 -6.15
CA GLU A 89 12.08 2.11 -6.96
C GLU A 89 13.37 2.45 -6.21
N THR A 90 13.36 3.60 -5.51
CA THR A 90 14.51 4.03 -4.70
C THR A 90 14.74 3.09 -3.51
N LEU A 91 13.69 2.71 -2.80
CA LEU A 91 13.78 1.75 -1.69
C LEU A 91 14.24 0.36 -2.16
N ALA A 92 13.73 -0.13 -3.29
CA ALA A 92 14.14 -1.41 -3.85
C ALA A 92 15.65 -1.44 -4.17
N ARG A 93 16.16 -0.38 -4.78
CA ARG A 93 17.59 -0.23 -5.08
C ARG A 93 18.44 -0.06 -3.83
N LEU A 94 17.95 0.66 -2.82
CA LEU A 94 18.63 0.78 -1.52
C LEU A 94 18.83 -0.57 -0.85
N VAL A 95 17.78 -1.42 -0.87
CA VAL A 95 17.78 -2.72 -0.16
C VAL A 95 18.55 -3.80 -0.89
N SER A 96 18.46 -3.86 -2.23
CA SER A 96 18.95 -5.01 -2.99
C SER A 96 19.80 -4.65 -4.22
N GLY A 97 20.01 -3.38 -4.48
CA GLY A 97 20.81 -2.86 -5.60
C GLY A 97 20.09 -2.83 -6.94
N SER A 98 19.04 -3.62 -7.14
CA SER A 98 18.26 -3.66 -8.38
C SER A 98 16.80 -4.06 -8.15
N GLU A 99 15.95 -3.73 -9.11
CA GLU A 99 14.53 -4.11 -9.12
C GLU A 99 14.36 -5.64 -9.15
N ASP A 100 15.10 -6.34 -10.02
CA ASP A 100 15.04 -7.81 -10.14
C ASP A 100 15.40 -8.52 -8.83
N ASN A 101 16.48 -8.07 -8.18
CA ASN A 101 16.88 -8.62 -6.88
C ASN A 101 15.82 -8.35 -5.82
N PHE A 102 15.20 -7.18 -5.86
CA PHE A 102 14.13 -6.84 -4.93
C PHE A 102 12.87 -7.68 -5.16
N ALA A 103 12.48 -7.90 -6.42
CA ALA A 103 11.37 -8.78 -6.77
C ALA A 103 11.62 -10.22 -6.26
N ALA A 104 12.86 -10.70 -6.32
CA ALA A 104 13.23 -11.99 -5.73
C ALA A 104 13.01 -12.01 -4.20
N LEU A 105 13.41 -10.95 -3.48
CA LEU A 105 13.14 -10.81 -2.03
C LEU A 105 11.64 -10.73 -1.73
N MET A 106 10.87 -10.02 -2.54
CA MET A 106 9.40 -9.95 -2.40
C MET A 106 8.77 -11.34 -2.51
N ASN A 107 9.20 -12.15 -3.48
CA ASN A 107 8.70 -13.50 -3.68
C ASN A 107 9.15 -14.47 -2.57
N GLN A 108 10.37 -14.29 -2.04
CA GLN A 108 10.81 -15.02 -0.85
C GLN A 108 9.92 -14.71 0.35
N LYS A 109 9.68 -13.43 0.65
CA LYS A 109 8.79 -13.00 1.74
C LYS A 109 7.36 -13.50 1.53
N ALA A 110 6.85 -13.47 0.29
CA ALA A 110 5.53 -14.02 -0.04
C ALA A 110 5.44 -15.52 0.29
N ALA A 111 6.48 -16.28 -0.02
CA ALA A 111 6.55 -17.71 0.34
C ALA A 111 6.60 -17.92 1.87
N GLU A 112 7.37 -17.13 2.61
CA GLU A 112 7.44 -17.14 4.08
C GLU A 112 6.08 -16.87 4.72
N LEU A 113 5.30 -15.93 4.13
CA LEU A 113 3.95 -15.57 4.59
C LEU A 113 2.86 -16.56 4.10
N GLY A 114 3.23 -17.57 3.32
CA GLY A 114 2.28 -18.54 2.76
C GLY A 114 1.32 -17.93 1.73
N MET A 115 1.78 -16.96 0.95
CA MET A 115 1.04 -16.30 -0.14
C MET A 115 1.12 -17.13 -1.42
N LYS A 116 0.34 -18.20 -1.50
CA LYS A 116 0.44 -19.22 -2.56
C LYS A 116 -0.06 -18.78 -3.94
N ASN A 117 -0.84 -17.72 -3.98
CA ASN A 117 -1.42 -17.17 -5.21
C ASN A 117 -0.78 -15.82 -5.57
N THR A 118 0.50 -15.64 -5.24
CA THR A 118 1.20 -14.37 -5.42
C THR A 118 2.51 -14.56 -6.14
N HIS A 119 2.79 -13.66 -7.07
CA HIS A 119 4.08 -13.50 -7.71
C HIS A 119 4.31 -12.02 -7.99
N PHE A 120 5.43 -11.49 -7.55
CA PHE A 120 5.82 -10.09 -7.74
C PHE A 120 6.93 -10.01 -8.79
N THR A 121 6.81 -9.09 -9.74
CA THR A 121 7.84 -8.79 -10.76
C THR A 121 8.46 -7.42 -10.59
N ASN A 122 7.83 -6.52 -9.82
CA ASN A 122 8.30 -5.16 -9.58
C ASN A 122 7.86 -4.64 -8.20
N PRO A 123 8.49 -3.57 -7.66
CA PRO A 123 8.18 -3.05 -6.33
C PRO A 123 6.96 -2.11 -6.28
N THR A 124 6.39 -1.76 -7.43
CA THR A 124 5.41 -0.66 -7.58
C THR A 124 3.97 -1.14 -7.75
N GLY A 125 3.79 -2.34 -8.33
CA GLY A 125 2.50 -2.86 -8.77
C GLY A 125 2.06 -2.33 -10.14
N LEU A 126 2.99 -1.81 -10.94
CA LEU A 126 2.79 -1.53 -12.35
C LEU A 126 2.47 -2.82 -13.11
N THR A 127 1.77 -2.68 -14.22
CA THR A 127 1.19 -3.83 -14.92
C THR A 127 2.26 -4.71 -15.57
N ASP A 128 2.26 -5.98 -15.19
CA ASP A 128 3.03 -7.04 -15.82
C ASP A 128 2.18 -8.32 -15.78
N THR A 129 2.28 -9.17 -16.82
CA THR A 129 1.46 -10.38 -16.96
C THR A 129 1.73 -11.42 -15.88
N GLU A 130 2.97 -11.44 -15.35
CA GLU A 130 3.40 -12.36 -14.30
C GLU A 130 3.26 -11.73 -12.90
N HIS A 131 2.79 -10.46 -12.79
CA HIS A 131 2.60 -9.76 -11.53
C HIS A 131 1.16 -9.95 -11.03
N TYR A 132 0.96 -10.87 -10.12
CA TYR A 132 -0.37 -11.19 -9.60
C TYR A 132 -0.37 -11.48 -8.09
N SER A 133 -1.53 -11.36 -7.49
CA SER A 133 -1.80 -11.78 -6.11
C SER A 133 -3.27 -12.18 -5.97
N SER A 134 -3.71 -12.45 -4.74
CA SER A 134 -5.10 -12.70 -4.38
C SER A 134 -5.52 -11.86 -3.16
N ALA A 135 -6.82 -11.67 -2.98
CA ALA A 135 -7.32 -10.93 -1.82
C ALA A 135 -6.94 -11.61 -0.50
N ALA A 136 -6.92 -12.95 -0.47
CA ALA A 136 -6.50 -13.73 0.69
C ALA A 136 -5.01 -13.52 1.00
N ASP A 137 -4.15 -13.52 -0.01
CA ASP A 137 -2.71 -13.35 0.18
C ASP A 137 -2.37 -11.91 0.57
N MET A 138 -3.00 -10.90 -0.04
CA MET A 138 -2.81 -9.52 0.36
C MET A 138 -3.31 -9.24 1.79
N ALA A 139 -4.33 -9.97 2.26
CA ALA A 139 -4.77 -9.87 3.65
C ALA A 139 -3.76 -10.48 4.63
N LYS A 140 -3.10 -11.60 4.28
CA LYS A 140 -1.98 -12.17 5.06
C LYS A 140 -0.81 -11.21 5.13
N LEU A 141 -0.45 -10.60 3.99
CA LEU A 141 0.61 -9.60 3.94
C LEU A 141 0.31 -8.44 4.89
N LEU A 142 -0.90 -7.85 4.77
CA LEU A 142 -1.26 -6.72 5.63
C LEU A 142 -1.29 -7.11 7.10
N GLN A 143 -1.83 -8.28 7.44
CA GLN A 143 -1.82 -8.78 8.83
C GLN A 143 -0.39 -8.89 9.37
N ALA A 144 0.52 -9.51 8.63
CA ALA A 144 1.91 -9.63 9.03
C ALA A 144 2.60 -8.25 9.17
N ALA A 145 2.39 -7.36 8.20
CA ALA A 145 3.00 -6.04 8.19
C ALA A 145 2.53 -5.17 9.36
N LEU A 146 1.27 -5.26 9.76
CA LEU A 146 0.72 -4.51 10.91
C LEU A 146 1.32 -4.90 12.28
N HIS A 147 2.03 -6.03 12.40
CA HIS A 147 2.81 -6.35 13.59
C HIS A 147 4.08 -5.50 13.70
N ASN A 148 4.56 -4.90 12.61
CA ASN A 148 5.64 -3.95 12.64
C ASN A 148 5.10 -2.56 13.01
N ALA A 149 5.56 -1.99 14.13
CA ALA A 149 5.07 -0.71 14.64
C ALA A 149 5.29 0.45 13.66
N THR A 150 6.44 0.47 12.97
CA THR A 150 6.75 1.49 11.96
C THR A 150 5.80 1.39 10.77
N PHE A 151 5.59 0.17 10.26
CA PHE A 151 4.63 -0.04 9.17
C PHE A 151 3.22 0.41 9.58
N ARG A 152 2.76 0.01 10.76
CA ARG A 152 1.44 0.39 11.29
C ARG A 152 1.30 1.91 11.36
N THR A 153 2.28 2.62 11.92
CA THR A 153 2.26 4.07 12.00
C THR A 153 2.13 4.74 10.64
N ILE A 154 2.89 4.26 9.64
CA ILE A 154 2.84 4.81 8.28
C ILE A 154 1.52 4.45 7.59
N PHE A 155 1.03 3.24 7.77
CA PHE A 155 -0.21 2.75 7.15
C PHE A 155 -1.47 3.48 7.65
N THR A 156 -1.47 3.93 8.90
CA THR A 156 -2.59 4.65 9.52
C THR A 156 -2.44 6.17 9.47
N ALA A 157 -1.35 6.69 8.91
CA ALA A 157 -1.17 8.13 8.78
C ALA A 157 -2.09 8.71 7.70
N GLU A 158 -2.72 9.84 8.00
CA GLU A 158 -3.51 10.61 7.05
C GLU A 158 -2.64 11.57 6.25
N HIS A 159 -1.74 12.28 6.94
CA HIS A 159 -0.85 13.28 6.38
C HIS A 159 0.57 13.11 6.89
N TYR A 160 1.52 13.52 6.08
CA TYR A 160 2.92 13.63 6.45
C TYR A 160 3.58 14.72 5.61
N THR A 161 4.39 15.59 6.23
CA THR A 161 5.24 16.53 5.51
C THR A 161 6.67 16.06 5.60
N THR A 162 7.33 15.93 4.45
CA THR A 162 8.70 15.43 4.39
C THR A 162 9.70 16.44 4.93
N THR A 163 10.92 15.99 5.16
CA THR A 163 12.03 16.86 5.48
C THR A 163 12.26 17.87 4.36
N ALA A 164 12.63 19.11 4.72
CA ALA A 164 12.99 20.13 3.74
C ALA A 164 14.26 19.73 2.97
N THR A 165 14.24 19.97 1.67
CA THR A 165 15.38 19.74 0.76
C THR A 165 15.68 21.00 -0.04
N ALA A 166 16.75 20.98 -0.85
CA ALA A 166 17.03 22.09 -1.76
C ALA A 166 15.95 22.25 -2.84
N GLN A 167 15.35 21.13 -3.28
CA GLN A 167 14.28 21.09 -4.28
C GLN A 167 12.92 21.44 -3.68
N HIS A 168 12.69 21.09 -2.42
CA HIS A 168 11.46 21.35 -1.68
C HIS A 168 11.77 21.99 -0.30
N PRO A 169 12.00 23.31 -0.25
CA PRO A 169 12.39 24.00 1.00
C PRO A 169 11.34 23.92 2.12
N GLU A 170 10.07 23.70 1.77
CA GLU A 170 8.97 23.52 2.73
C GLU A 170 8.62 22.04 2.95
N GLY A 171 9.39 21.13 2.36
CA GLY A 171 9.05 19.71 2.27
C GLY A 171 7.92 19.44 1.27
N VAL A 172 7.60 18.17 1.08
CA VAL A 172 6.46 17.71 0.25
C VAL A 172 5.33 17.27 1.18
N SER A 173 4.13 17.82 0.98
CA SER A 173 2.94 17.40 1.74
C SER A 173 2.34 16.15 1.11
N LEU A 174 2.32 15.07 1.85
CA LEU A 174 1.83 13.76 1.44
C LEU A 174 0.50 13.45 2.13
N THR A 175 -0.49 12.97 1.37
CA THR A 175 -1.83 12.65 1.89
C THR A 175 -2.22 11.23 1.50
N SER A 176 -2.85 10.52 2.44
CA SER A 176 -3.38 9.18 2.20
C SER A 176 -4.45 9.18 1.12
N THR A 177 -4.26 8.36 0.09
CA THR A 177 -5.24 8.19 -1.00
C THR A 177 -6.55 7.55 -0.54
N LEU A 178 -6.59 6.90 0.61
CA LEU A 178 -7.81 6.39 1.22
C LEU A 178 -8.45 7.45 2.13
N LEU A 179 -7.73 7.87 3.19
CA LEU A 179 -8.30 8.72 4.24
C LEU A 179 -8.75 10.07 3.70
N GLY A 180 -8.01 10.66 2.77
CA GLY A 180 -8.43 11.88 2.08
C GLY A 180 -9.69 11.74 1.21
N LYS A 181 -10.12 10.51 0.88
CA LYS A 181 -11.37 10.23 0.14
C LYS A 181 -12.53 9.81 1.04
N LEU A 182 -12.28 9.61 2.33
CA LEU A 182 -13.31 9.28 3.32
C LEU A 182 -13.99 10.53 3.89
N ASP A 183 -13.51 11.71 3.56
CA ASP A 183 -14.07 12.97 4.04
C ASP A 183 -15.57 13.05 3.71
N GLY A 184 -16.38 13.29 4.74
CA GLY A 184 -17.84 13.25 4.65
C GLY A 184 -18.47 11.85 4.60
N THR A 185 -17.69 10.77 4.70
CA THR A 185 -18.24 9.40 4.78
C THR A 185 -18.51 9.03 6.25
N GLU A 186 -19.78 9.00 6.63
CA GLU A 186 -20.18 8.58 7.97
C GLU A 186 -20.15 7.05 8.11
N LEU A 187 -19.35 6.56 9.04
CA LEU A 187 -19.46 5.21 9.57
C LEU A 187 -20.36 5.21 10.80
N PRO A 188 -21.03 4.08 11.15
CA PRO A 188 -21.84 4.00 12.35
C PRO A 188 -20.98 4.17 13.60
N GLU A 189 -21.62 4.59 14.71
CA GLU A 189 -20.96 4.69 16.01
C GLU A 189 -20.20 3.41 16.36
N GLY A 190 -18.96 3.54 16.83
CA GLY A 190 -18.08 2.42 17.15
C GLY A 190 -17.34 1.80 15.96
N ALA A 191 -17.46 2.38 14.74
CA ALA A 191 -16.69 1.96 13.57
C ALA A 191 -15.82 3.10 13.04
N GLN A 192 -14.53 2.82 12.80
CA GLN A 192 -13.57 3.76 12.23
C GLN A 192 -12.63 3.02 11.27
N ILE A 193 -12.41 3.58 10.08
CA ILE A 193 -11.32 3.13 9.20
C ILE A 193 -10.05 3.84 9.65
N GLU A 194 -9.09 3.05 10.12
CA GLU A 194 -7.82 3.55 10.70
C GLU A 194 -6.80 3.89 9.62
N GLY A 195 -6.81 3.17 8.51
CA GLY A 195 -5.88 3.36 7.43
C GLY A 195 -6.09 2.41 6.27
N GLY A 196 -5.32 2.62 5.21
CA GLY A 196 -5.39 1.73 4.06
C GLY A 196 -4.50 2.13 2.89
N LYS A 197 -4.37 1.20 1.97
CA LYS A 197 -3.68 1.37 0.69
C LYS A 197 -4.65 1.14 -0.45
N THR A 198 -4.83 2.13 -1.32
CA THR A 198 -5.57 2.00 -2.57
C THR A 198 -4.65 1.53 -3.70
N GLY A 199 -5.24 0.94 -4.73
CA GLY A 199 -4.55 0.58 -5.95
C GLY A 199 -5.46 0.69 -7.15
N TYR A 200 -4.89 1.03 -8.30
CA TYR A 200 -5.55 1.01 -9.58
C TYR A 200 -4.54 0.83 -10.71
N THR A 201 -4.84 -0.05 -11.63
CA THR A 201 -4.36 -0.07 -13.01
C THR A 201 -5.54 -0.50 -13.90
N ALA A 202 -5.46 -0.26 -15.21
CA ALA A 202 -6.51 -0.69 -16.12
C ALA A 202 -6.75 -2.21 -16.07
N ALA A 203 -5.71 -3.00 -15.80
CA ALA A 203 -5.79 -4.46 -15.66
C ALA A 203 -6.34 -4.90 -14.28
N ALA A 204 -6.03 -4.14 -13.22
CA ALA A 204 -6.41 -4.51 -11.85
C ALA A 204 -7.83 -4.04 -11.46
N GLY A 205 -8.35 -2.97 -12.09
CA GLY A 205 -9.50 -2.26 -11.55
C GLY A 205 -9.17 -1.57 -10.23
N LEU A 206 -10.20 -1.18 -9.48
CA LEU A 206 -10.03 -0.52 -8.18
C LEU A 206 -9.74 -1.57 -7.09
N CYS A 207 -8.65 -1.37 -6.36
CA CYS A 207 -8.20 -2.25 -5.27
C CYS A 207 -8.10 -1.46 -3.95
N LEU A 208 -8.32 -2.16 -2.83
CA LEU A 208 -8.17 -1.60 -1.49
C LEU A 208 -7.73 -2.67 -0.50
N ALA A 209 -6.76 -2.32 0.34
CA ALA A 209 -6.47 -3.01 1.60
C ALA A 209 -6.66 -2.01 2.73
N SER A 210 -7.49 -2.33 3.72
CA SER A 210 -7.82 -1.42 4.81
C SER A 210 -7.83 -2.10 6.18
N LEU A 211 -7.53 -1.29 7.20
CA LEU A 211 -7.66 -1.61 8.61
C LEU A 211 -8.79 -0.76 9.20
N ALA A 212 -9.68 -1.37 9.96
CA ALA A 212 -10.72 -0.65 10.67
C ALA A 212 -10.91 -1.20 12.08
N THR A 213 -11.25 -0.33 13.01
CA THR A 213 -11.76 -0.69 14.32
C THR A 213 -13.29 -0.69 14.27
N VAL A 214 -13.91 -1.80 14.71
CA VAL A 214 -15.37 -1.91 14.82
C VAL A 214 -15.72 -2.53 16.18
N ASN A 215 -16.47 -1.80 16.99
CA ASN A 215 -16.85 -2.20 18.35
C ASN A 215 -15.64 -2.64 19.21
N GLY A 216 -14.54 -1.89 19.09
CA GLY A 216 -13.29 -2.10 19.84
C GLY A 216 -12.41 -3.26 19.34
N LYS A 217 -12.71 -3.85 18.19
CA LYS A 217 -11.90 -4.89 17.56
C LYS A 217 -11.39 -4.44 16.20
N GLU A 218 -10.19 -4.86 15.85
CA GLU A 218 -9.57 -4.53 14.57
C GLU A 218 -9.86 -5.59 13.51
N TYR A 219 -10.15 -5.12 12.29
CA TYR A 219 -10.45 -5.97 11.14
C TYR A 219 -9.69 -5.50 9.90
N ILE A 220 -9.21 -6.47 9.14
CA ILE A 220 -8.60 -6.25 7.83
C ILE A 220 -9.59 -6.62 6.74
N LEU A 221 -9.78 -5.73 5.78
CA LEU A 221 -10.53 -6.00 4.56
C LEU A 221 -9.65 -5.75 3.34
N VAL A 222 -9.61 -6.70 2.41
CA VAL A 222 -8.99 -6.54 1.10
C VAL A 222 -10.04 -6.80 0.03
N THR A 223 -10.16 -5.86 -0.91
CA THR A 223 -10.97 -5.97 -2.12
C THR A 223 -10.10 -5.73 -3.34
N LEU A 224 -10.24 -6.56 -4.36
CA LEU A 224 -9.52 -6.47 -5.63
C LEU A 224 -10.51 -6.47 -6.79
N ALA A 225 -10.11 -5.91 -7.92
CA ALA A 225 -10.85 -5.94 -9.17
C ALA A 225 -12.27 -5.33 -9.08
N ALA A 226 -12.49 -4.33 -8.25
CA ALA A 226 -13.74 -3.57 -8.32
C ALA A 226 -13.77 -2.74 -9.61
N PRO A 227 -14.95 -2.63 -10.28
CA PRO A 227 -15.05 -1.86 -11.53
C PRO A 227 -14.80 -0.38 -11.31
N GLY A 228 -14.34 0.32 -12.35
CA GLY A 228 -14.12 1.76 -12.34
C GLY A 228 -12.66 2.15 -12.49
N ASP A 229 -12.42 3.46 -12.38
CA ASP A 229 -11.11 4.11 -12.47
C ASP A 229 -11.04 5.33 -11.53
N HIS A 230 -10.01 6.16 -11.67
CA HIS A 230 -9.85 7.37 -10.83
C HIS A 230 -10.95 8.41 -11.00
N GLY A 231 -11.65 8.42 -12.15
CA GLY A 231 -12.71 9.38 -12.48
C GLY A 231 -14.12 8.88 -12.14
N THR A 232 -14.25 7.61 -11.77
CA THR A 232 -15.53 6.99 -11.43
C THR A 232 -15.77 6.91 -9.93
N GLU A 233 -16.96 6.46 -9.56
CA GLU A 233 -17.26 6.14 -8.16
C GLU A 233 -16.26 5.10 -7.62
N GLN A 234 -15.72 5.36 -6.42
CA GLN A 234 -14.70 4.51 -5.80
C GLN A 234 -15.34 3.31 -5.12
N TYR A 235 -15.75 2.31 -5.91
CA TYR A 235 -16.46 1.13 -5.40
C TYR A 235 -15.65 0.33 -4.38
N ASN A 236 -14.32 0.30 -4.51
CA ASN A 236 -13.44 -0.31 -3.50
C ASN A 236 -13.60 0.32 -2.11
N ILE A 237 -13.77 1.64 -2.02
CA ILE A 237 -14.01 2.38 -0.77
C ILE A 237 -15.45 2.16 -0.30
N ARG A 238 -16.43 2.24 -1.21
CA ARG A 238 -17.84 1.96 -0.88
C ARG A 238 -18.04 0.56 -0.33
N ASP A 239 -17.41 -0.43 -0.94
CA ASP A 239 -17.50 -1.82 -0.46
C ASP A 239 -16.93 -1.94 0.95
N ALA A 240 -15.80 -1.29 1.25
CA ALA A 240 -15.21 -1.29 2.58
C ALA A 240 -16.16 -0.65 3.62
N VAL A 241 -16.68 0.54 3.32
CA VAL A 241 -17.64 1.24 4.19
C VAL A 241 -18.89 0.39 4.41
N TYR A 242 -19.43 -0.23 3.35
CA TYR A 242 -20.59 -1.10 3.46
C TYR A 242 -20.33 -2.32 4.36
N VAL A 243 -19.16 -2.98 4.17
CA VAL A 243 -18.80 -4.17 4.96
C VAL A 243 -18.62 -3.82 6.44
N TYR A 244 -17.89 -2.74 6.74
CA TYR A 244 -17.67 -2.31 8.12
C TYR A 244 -18.96 -1.85 8.80
N ARG A 245 -19.85 -1.17 8.07
CA ARG A 245 -21.19 -0.83 8.56
C ARG A 245 -21.99 -2.07 8.91
N LYS A 246 -22.03 -3.08 8.01
CA LYS A 246 -22.70 -4.36 8.27
C LYS A 246 -22.11 -5.15 9.44
N LEU A 247 -20.82 -4.99 9.69
CA LEU A 247 -20.17 -5.60 10.84
C LEU A 247 -20.55 -4.90 12.14
N ALA A 248 -20.64 -3.56 12.15
CA ALA A 248 -21.06 -2.76 13.30
C ALA A 248 -22.51 -3.03 13.71
N ASP A 249 -23.39 -3.26 12.72
CA ASP A 249 -24.82 -3.57 12.96
C ASP A 249 -25.05 -4.96 13.60
N LYS A 250 -24.05 -5.85 13.57
CA LYS A 250 -24.13 -7.16 14.21
C LYS A 250 -23.75 -7.02 15.70
N LYS A 251 -24.75 -6.70 16.51
CA LYS A 251 -24.62 -6.69 18.00
C LYS A 251 -24.65 -8.09 18.56
#